data_d61b06a91b602e61ef6eb4a2410e4752
#
_entry.id   d61b06a91b602e61ef6eb4a2410e4752
#
_cell.length_a   1.000
_cell.length_b   1.000
_cell.length_c   1.000
_cell.angle_alpha   90.00
_cell.angle_beta   90.00
_cell.angle_gamma   90.00
#
_symmetry.space_group_name_H-M   'P 1'
#
loop_
_entity.id
_entity.type
_entity.pdbx_description
1 polymer ?
#
loop_
_entity_poly.entity_id
_entity_poly.type
_entity_poly.pdbx_seq_one_letter_code
_entity_poly.pdbx_strand_id
1 'polypeptide(L)'
;MPLYEGIGLISEKNAVVLDIGSATTKCGYAGEVSPRCIIPSKVGTTWIHSVTDPEKLHAILVDFVHQLYFKWLLVNPKDRRVVVVENLLGCSAMKEVLAKVLFRHYEVSSVLFVPSHLVALFTLGVNTG
;
A
#
# COMPACT_ATOMS: atom_id res chain seq x y z
N MET A 1 -26.91 -5.51 12.50
CA MET A 1 -26.19 -5.65 12.03
C MET A 1 -26.22 -5.98 11.64
N PRO A 2 -26.57 -6.29 11.65
CA PRO A 2 -26.23 -6.74 11.19
C PRO A 2 -25.97 -7.32 10.62
N LEU A 3 -26.11 -7.58 10.38
CA LEU A 3 -25.54 -7.98 9.89
C LEU A 3 -25.13 -8.02 9.05
N TYR A 4 -25.33 -8.10 8.72
CA TYR A 4 -24.45 -7.98 7.99
C TYR A 4 -23.79 -7.45 7.82
N GLU A 5 -24.69 -7.14 7.68
CA GLU A 5 -23.61 -6.39 7.66
C GLU A 5 -22.58 -7.00 8.39
N GLY A 6 -22.90 -7.37 9.33
CA GLY A 6 -21.92 -7.89 10.12
C GLY A 6 -21.29 -9.11 9.61
N ILE A 7 -21.96 -9.89 8.86
CA ILE A 7 -21.39 -11.16 8.56
C ILE A 7 -20.19 -11.12 7.70
N GLY A 8 -20.34 -10.60 6.53
CA GLY A 8 -19.19 -10.42 5.68
C GLY A 8 -18.20 -9.50 6.33
N LEU A 9 -18.70 -8.52 7.03
CA LEU A 9 -17.85 -7.54 7.68
C LEU A 9 -17.06 -8.10 8.83
N ILE A 10 -17.60 -9.07 9.49
CA ILE A 10 -16.90 -9.68 10.60
C ILE A 10 -15.59 -10.26 10.14
N SER A 11 -15.62 -10.95 9.03
CA SER A 11 -14.42 -11.60 8.54
C SER A 11 -13.60 -10.70 7.65
N GLU A 12 -14.20 -9.63 7.13
CA GLU A 12 -13.50 -8.77 6.18
C GLU A 12 -12.93 -7.55 6.86
N LYS A 13 -11.63 -7.49 6.90
CA LYS A 13 -10.93 -6.31 7.37
C LYS A 13 -10.68 -5.40 6.19
N ASN A 14 -10.64 -4.10 6.44
CA ASN A 14 -10.33 -3.16 5.39
C ASN A 14 -8.94 -3.41 4.84
N ALA A 15 -8.82 -3.39 3.53
CA ALA A 15 -7.53 -3.56 2.89
C ALA A 15 -6.62 -2.38 3.19
N VAL A 16 -5.32 -2.66 3.21
CA VAL A 16 -4.31 -1.62 3.30
C VAL A 16 -4.12 -1.02 1.92
N VAL A 17 -4.03 0.30 1.84
CA VAL A 17 -3.78 0.99 0.57
C VAL A 17 -2.41 1.64 0.64
N LEU A 18 -1.57 1.33 -0.32
CA LEU A 18 -0.23 1.90 -0.44
C LEU A 18 -0.14 2.68 -1.74
N ASP A 19 0.13 3.97 -1.64
CA ASP A 19 0.33 4.84 -2.78
C ASP A 19 1.74 5.40 -2.71
N ILE A 20 2.68 4.70 -3.34
CA ILE A 20 4.09 5.06 -3.29
C ILE A 20 4.42 5.90 -4.53
N GLY A 21 4.46 7.20 -4.35
CA GLY A 21 4.84 8.12 -5.40
C GLY A 21 6.32 8.40 -5.39
N SER A 22 6.79 9.18 -6.35
CA SER A 22 8.21 9.51 -6.43
C SER A 22 8.65 10.44 -5.32
N ALA A 23 7.80 11.34 -4.89
CA ALA A 23 8.14 12.32 -3.86
C ALA A 23 7.53 11.92 -2.51
N THR A 24 6.27 11.53 -2.49
CA THR A 24 5.59 11.21 -1.24
C THR A 24 4.87 9.89 -1.36
N THR A 25 4.74 9.23 -0.22
CA THR A 25 3.97 7.99 -0.09
C THR A 25 2.82 8.24 0.86
N LYS A 26 1.65 7.76 0.47
CA LYS A 26 0.47 7.79 1.33
C LYS A 26 0.09 6.35 1.64
N CYS A 27 -0.31 6.10 2.86
CA CYS A 27 -0.83 4.78 3.21
C CYS A 27 -2.01 4.94 4.15
N GLY A 28 -2.90 3.96 4.11
CA GLY A 28 -4.08 3.98 4.94
C GLY A 28 -4.91 2.74 4.69
N TYR A 29 -6.18 2.84 5.01
CA TYR A 29 -7.11 1.73 4.86
C TYR A 29 -8.20 2.07 3.86
N ALA A 30 -8.58 1.10 3.07
CA ALA A 30 -9.64 1.28 2.10
C ALA A 30 -10.92 1.70 2.83
N GLY A 31 -11.63 2.64 2.24
CA GLY A 31 -12.87 3.13 2.81
C GLY A 31 -12.71 4.32 3.74
N GLU A 32 -11.51 4.62 4.18
CA GLU A 32 -11.28 5.79 5.01
C GLU A 32 -11.13 7.03 4.17
N VAL A 33 -11.53 8.15 4.73
CA VAL A 33 -11.57 9.41 3.98
C VAL A 33 -10.19 9.97 3.73
N SER A 34 -9.27 9.77 4.67
CA SER A 34 -7.93 10.32 4.56
C SER A 34 -6.89 9.26 4.88
N PRO A 35 -5.68 9.42 4.36
CA PRO A 35 -4.62 8.47 4.64
C PRO A 35 -4.17 8.55 6.09
N ARG A 36 -3.63 7.44 6.58
CA ARG A 36 -3.07 7.38 7.93
C ARG A 36 -1.71 8.03 8.00
N CYS A 37 -1.00 8.09 6.88
CA CYS A 37 0.27 8.79 6.85
C CYS A 37 0.56 9.34 5.46
N ILE A 38 1.34 10.39 5.44
CA ILE A 38 1.89 10.96 4.20
C ILE A 38 3.34 11.27 4.53
N ILE A 39 4.26 10.51 3.94
CA ILE A 39 5.67 10.65 4.24
C ILE A 39 6.48 10.69 2.95
N PRO A 40 7.71 11.23 3.00
CA PRO A 40 8.57 11.19 1.82
C PRO A 40 8.88 9.75 1.42
N SER A 41 8.99 9.52 0.12
CA SER A 41 9.29 8.19 -0.41
C SER A 41 10.78 7.92 -0.38
N LYS A 42 11.33 7.88 0.84
CA LYS A 42 12.75 7.65 1.03
C LYS A 42 13.03 6.95 2.35
N VAL A 43 14.18 6.32 2.43
CA VAL A 43 14.67 5.73 3.66
C VAL A 43 15.99 6.41 3.96
N GLY A 44 16.07 7.10 5.10
CA GLY A 44 17.22 7.94 5.41
C GLY A 44 17.34 9.05 4.38
N THR A 45 18.44 9.06 3.64
CA THR A 45 18.66 10.05 2.59
C THR A 45 18.47 9.48 1.19
N THR A 46 18.07 8.21 1.07
CA THR A 46 17.96 7.55 -0.22
C THR A 46 16.51 7.56 -0.70
N TRP A 47 16.27 8.19 -1.83
CA TRP A 47 14.95 8.19 -2.46
C TRP A 47 14.73 6.88 -3.16
N ILE A 48 13.55 6.29 -2.97
CA ILE A 48 13.23 4.98 -3.55
C ILE A 48 13.34 5.02 -5.06
N HIS A 49 12.82 6.05 -5.70
CA HIS A 49 12.81 6.13 -7.15
C HIS A 49 14.22 6.25 -7.76
N SER A 50 15.22 6.62 -6.97
CA SER A 50 16.58 6.75 -7.47
C SER A 50 17.35 5.43 -7.48
N VAL A 51 16.79 4.39 -6.86
CA VAL A 51 17.44 3.09 -6.77
C VAL A 51 17.08 2.27 -8.00
N THR A 52 18.09 1.91 -8.79
CA THR A 52 17.88 1.15 -10.02
C THR A 52 18.26 -0.31 -9.90
N ASP A 53 19.14 -0.64 -8.98
CA ASP A 53 19.56 -2.02 -8.77
C ASP A 53 18.45 -2.80 -8.05
N PRO A 54 17.94 -3.89 -8.63
CA PRO A 54 16.84 -4.63 -8.02
C PRO A 54 17.12 -5.14 -6.61
N GLU A 55 18.34 -5.56 -6.33
CA GLU A 55 18.66 -6.04 -4.99
C GLU A 55 18.64 -4.93 -3.97
N LYS A 56 19.18 -3.77 -4.34
CA LYS A 56 19.15 -2.62 -3.45
C LYS A 56 17.73 -2.10 -3.29
N LEU A 57 16.94 -2.14 -4.36
CA LEU A 57 15.56 -1.72 -4.30
C LEU A 57 14.78 -2.64 -3.38
N HIS A 58 15.02 -3.94 -3.44
CA HIS A 58 14.36 -4.88 -2.55
C HIS A 58 14.67 -4.54 -1.09
N ALA A 59 15.94 -4.32 -0.78
CA ALA A 59 16.35 -4.01 0.58
C ALA A 59 15.70 -2.73 1.10
N ILE A 60 15.69 -1.69 0.28
CA ILE A 60 15.13 -0.42 0.71
C ILE A 60 13.61 -0.52 0.86
N LEU A 61 12.95 -1.29 0.00
CA LEU A 61 11.51 -1.48 0.10
C LEU A 61 11.12 -2.30 1.33
N VAL A 62 11.94 -3.27 1.71
CA VAL A 62 11.70 -4.00 2.96
C VAL A 62 11.68 -3.02 4.12
N ASP A 63 12.68 -2.15 4.20
CA ASP A 63 12.75 -1.17 5.30
C ASP A 63 11.60 -0.17 5.24
N PHE A 64 11.28 0.29 4.03
CA PHE A 64 10.23 1.28 3.87
C PHE A 64 8.87 0.73 4.24
N VAL A 65 8.54 -0.46 3.75
CA VAL A 65 7.26 -1.10 4.07
C VAL A 65 7.18 -1.43 5.55
N HIS A 66 8.31 -1.79 6.16
CA HIS A 66 8.34 -2.00 7.60
C HIS A 66 7.88 -0.76 8.36
N GLN A 67 8.38 0.41 7.96
CA GLN A 67 7.95 1.65 8.59
C GLN A 67 6.46 1.89 8.40
N LEU A 68 5.95 1.64 7.20
CA LEU A 68 4.53 1.86 6.94
C LEU A 68 3.65 0.98 7.83
N TYR A 69 3.98 -0.29 7.95
CA TYR A 69 3.17 -1.21 8.74
C TYR A 69 3.32 -1.01 10.24
N PHE A 70 4.54 -0.87 10.69
CA PHE A 70 4.78 -0.95 12.15
C PHE A 70 4.90 0.39 12.84
N LYS A 71 5.01 1.45 12.09
CA LYS A 71 5.01 2.79 12.65
C LYS A 71 3.70 3.51 12.43
N TRP A 72 3.08 3.32 11.27
CA TRP A 72 1.91 4.10 10.87
C TRP A 72 0.62 3.32 10.86
N LEU A 73 0.61 2.17 10.22
CA LEU A 73 -0.62 1.38 10.12
C LEU A 73 -0.90 0.57 11.37
N LEU A 74 0.14 0.15 12.05
CA LEU A 74 0.03 -0.60 13.31
C LEU A 74 -0.81 -1.85 13.17
N VAL A 75 -0.55 -2.62 12.11
CA VAL A 75 -1.28 -3.84 11.82
C VAL A 75 -0.31 -4.89 11.29
N ASN A 76 -0.63 -6.15 11.53
CA ASN A 76 0.18 -7.25 11.04
C ASN A 76 -0.07 -7.39 9.53
N PRO A 77 0.98 -7.38 8.70
CA PRO A 77 0.81 -7.50 7.25
C PRO A 77 0.02 -8.73 6.82
N LYS A 78 0.14 -9.84 7.54
CA LYS A 78 -0.56 -11.07 7.20
C LYS A 78 -2.07 -10.97 7.35
N ASP A 79 -2.55 -10.02 8.13
CA ASP A 79 -3.94 -9.93 8.47
C ASP A 79 -4.80 -9.19 7.45
N ARG A 80 -4.18 -8.52 6.48
CA ARG A 80 -4.93 -7.67 5.57
C ARG A 80 -4.43 -7.77 4.15
N ARG A 81 -5.35 -7.68 3.21
CA ARG A 81 -5.02 -7.57 1.81
C ARG A 81 -4.43 -6.19 1.56
N VAL A 82 -3.67 -6.07 0.48
CA VAL A 82 -3.02 -4.82 0.13
C VAL A 82 -3.45 -4.38 -1.27
N VAL A 83 -3.81 -3.12 -1.39
CA VAL A 83 -4.05 -2.48 -2.67
C VAL A 83 -2.91 -1.51 -2.91
N VAL A 84 -2.17 -1.71 -3.99
CA VAL A 84 -1.06 -0.83 -4.35
C VAL A 84 -1.51 0.04 -5.51
N VAL A 85 -1.38 1.35 -5.32
CA VAL A 85 -1.76 2.30 -6.35
C VAL A 85 -0.64 2.43 -7.36
N GLU A 86 -0.94 2.20 -8.64
CA GLU A 86 0.04 2.34 -9.70
C GLU A 86 0.05 3.77 -10.19
N ASN A 87 1.23 4.38 -10.19
CA ASN A 87 1.41 5.68 -10.77
C ASN A 87 1.77 5.53 -12.24
N LEU A 88 1.38 6.51 -13.04
CA LEU A 88 1.71 6.49 -14.45
C LEU A 88 3.20 6.47 -14.69
N LEU A 89 3.97 7.02 -13.77
CA LEU A 89 5.41 7.05 -13.87
C LEU A 89 6.07 5.86 -13.22
N GLY A 90 5.29 4.96 -12.68
CA GLY A 90 5.81 3.79 -12.02
C GLY A 90 6.47 2.85 -13.00
N CYS A 91 7.62 2.33 -12.62
CA CYS A 91 8.37 1.41 -13.44
C CYS A 91 7.94 -0.01 -13.09
N SER A 92 7.88 -0.87 -14.10
CA SER A 92 7.46 -2.25 -13.87
C SER A 92 8.43 -3.00 -12.96
N ALA A 93 9.71 -2.62 -12.97
CA ALA A 93 10.69 -3.24 -12.08
C ALA A 93 10.35 -2.99 -10.61
N MET A 94 9.93 -1.77 -10.28
CA MET A 94 9.54 -1.46 -8.92
C MET A 94 8.30 -2.25 -8.51
N LYS A 95 7.35 -2.38 -9.41
CA LYS A 95 6.14 -3.15 -9.15
C LYS A 95 6.48 -4.60 -8.83
N GLU A 96 7.37 -5.21 -9.60
CA GLU A 96 7.78 -6.58 -9.36
C GLU A 96 8.50 -6.75 -8.03
N VAL A 97 9.43 -5.84 -7.72
CA VAL A 97 10.17 -5.92 -6.47
C VAL A 97 9.25 -5.71 -5.29
N LEU A 98 8.36 -4.74 -5.39
CA LEU A 98 7.40 -4.49 -4.32
C LEU A 98 6.49 -5.70 -4.09
N ALA A 99 6.03 -6.33 -5.16
CA ALA A 99 5.22 -7.53 -5.02
C ALA A 99 5.97 -8.63 -4.29
N LYS A 100 7.24 -8.82 -4.62
CA LYS A 100 8.05 -9.83 -3.92
C LYS A 100 8.23 -9.50 -2.45
N VAL A 101 8.44 -8.24 -2.13
CA VAL A 101 8.57 -7.82 -0.73
C VAL A 101 7.29 -8.13 0.02
N LEU A 102 6.15 -7.78 -0.54
CA LEU A 102 4.87 -7.98 0.13
C LEU A 102 4.53 -9.47 0.27
N PHE A 103 4.71 -10.24 -0.79
CA PHE A 103 4.35 -11.66 -0.73
C PHE A 103 5.34 -12.51 0.02
N ARG A 104 6.64 -12.32 -0.23
CA ARG A 104 7.64 -13.22 0.32
C ARG A 104 8.16 -12.79 1.68
N HIS A 105 8.39 -11.51 1.86
CA HIS A 105 8.94 -11.04 3.11
C HIS A 105 7.86 -10.84 4.17
N TYR A 106 6.75 -10.21 3.80
CA TYR A 106 5.68 -9.91 4.73
C TYR A 106 4.52 -10.89 4.69
N GLU A 107 4.51 -11.78 3.72
CA GLU A 107 3.50 -12.85 3.61
C GLU A 107 2.08 -12.32 3.58
N VAL A 108 1.90 -11.25 2.83
CA VAL A 108 0.58 -10.67 2.64
C VAL A 108 -0.28 -11.65 1.84
N SER A 109 -1.54 -11.79 2.22
CA SER A 109 -2.42 -12.78 1.60
C SER A 109 -2.75 -12.48 0.15
N SER A 110 -2.91 -11.22 -0.20
CA SER A 110 -3.14 -10.83 -1.59
C SER A 110 -2.73 -9.40 -1.84
N VAL A 111 -2.28 -9.13 -3.06
CA VAL A 111 -1.88 -7.79 -3.48
C VAL A 111 -2.60 -7.49 -4.78
N LEU A 112 -3.25 -6.34 -4.84
CA LEU A 112 -3.94 -5.88 -6.03
C LEU A 112 -3.31 -4.56 -6.46
N PHE A 113 -2.86 -4.50 -7.70
CA PHE A 113 -2.34 -3.25 -8.26
C PHE A 113 -3.45 -2.57 -9.03
N VAL A 114 -3.72 -1.32 -8.72
CA VAL A 114 -4.79 -0.58 -9.38
C VAL A 114 -4.28 0.77 -9.88
N PRO A 115 -4.78 1.24 -11.02
CA PRO A 115 -4.43 2.57 -11.50
C PRO A 115 -4.88 3.64 -10.52
N SER A 116 -4.12 4.73 -10.43
CA SER A 116 -4.40 5.77 -9.46
C SER A 116 -5.80 6.39 -9.65
N HIS A 117 -6.25 6.51 -10.88
CA HIS A 117 -7.56 7.09 -11.12
C HIS A 117 -8.70 6.22 -10.59
N LEU A 118 -8.51 4.90 -10.54
CA LEU A 118 -9.52 4.02 -9.95
C LEU A 118 -9.59 4.16 -8.45
N VAL A 119 -8.44 4.34 -7.81
CA VAL A 119 -8.43 4.54 -6.37
C VAL A 119 -9.16 5.82 -6.01
N ALA A 120 -8.95 6.87 -6.77
CA ALA A 120 -9.67 8.11 -6.56
C ALA A 120 -11.17 7.90 -6.66
N LEU A 121 -11.60 7.08 -7.63
CA LEU A 121 -13.02 6.77 -7.76
C LEU A 121 -13.54 5.98 -6.57
N PHE A 122 -12.77 5.03 -6.07
CA PHE A 122 -13.20 4.28 -4.90
C PHE A 122 -13.38 5.17 -3.68
N THR A 123 -12.45 6.08 -3.47
CA THR A 123 -12.51 6.93 -2.29
C THR A 123 -13.53 8.03 -2.43
N LEU A 124 -13.60 8.64 -3.60
CA LEU A 124 -14.54 9.73 -3.83
C LEU A 124 -15.89 9.23 -4.30
N GLY A 125 -15.89 8.17 -5.06
CA GLY A 125 -17.11 7.61 -5.60
C GLY A 125 -18.05 7.11 -4.52
N VAL A 126 -17.50 6.64 -3.43
CA VAL A 126 -18.32 6.25 -2.31
C VAL A 126 -19.16 7.41 -1.84
N ASN A 127 -18.64 8.60 -1.96
CA ASN A 127 -19.34 9.80 -1.52
C ASN A 127 -20.24 10.39 -2.59
N THR A 128 -19.89 10.17 -3.82
CA THR A 128 -20.63 10.79 -4.91
C THR A 128 -21.53 9.81 -5.62
N GLY A 129 -21.23 8.62 -5.43
CA GLY A 129 -21.86 7.63 -6.12
C GLY A 129 -22.77 6.97 -6.13
#